data_f7abf192d2ff6deb5cbab46cddb173b4
#
_entry.id   f7abf192d2ff6deb5cbab46cddb173b4
#
_cell.length_a   1.000
_cell.length_b   1.000
_cell.length_c   1.000
_cell.angle_alpha   90.00
_cell.angle_beta   90.00
_cell.angle_gamma   90.00
#
_symmetry.space_group_name_H-M   'P 1'
#
loop_
_entity.id
_entity.type
_entity.pdbx_description
1 polymer ?
#
loop_
_entity_poly.entity_id
_entity_poly.type
_entity_poly.pdbx_seq_one_letter_code
_entity_poly.pdbx_strand_id
1 'polypeptide(L)'
;MRLILVALFIVGCDVESASYHIKRFWRLPVSPSRAVIEQEVSRVAKKHRLSESLLRSLVQVESSFRVKALSKKGARGLTQVMPFNAKRCGLRPDQLWDPSLNLACGAIILQEEIARVGSIEKALRVYNCGRTDCGKGYANKVLQLAKNKR
;
A
#
# COMPACT_ATOMS: atom_id res chain seq x y z
N MET A 1 -15.78 13.93 57.58
CA MET A 1 -15.35 12.81 56.75
C MET A 1 -15.49 13.22 55.26
N ARG A 2 -14.38 13.67 54.65
CA ARG A 2 -14.39 14.17 53.26
C ARG A 2 -13.91 13.04 52.33
N LEU A 3 -14.80 12.56 51.47
CA LEU A 3 -14.44 11.65 50.38
C LEU A 3 -13.72 12.46 49.29
N ILE A 4 -12.46 12.10 49.03
CA ILE A 4 -11.71 12.61 47.89
C ILE A 4 -12.00 11.66 46.73
N LEU A 5 -12.74 12.14 45.71
CA LEU A 5 -12.93 11.47 44.45
C LEU A 5 -11.65 11.67 43.62
N VAL A 6 -10.87 10.60 43.46
CA VAL A 6 -9.75 10.58 42.52
C VAL A 6 -10.34 10.28 41.13
N ALA A 7 -10.42 11.31 40.29
CA ALA A 7 -10.76 11.13 38.88
C ALA A 7 -9.54 10.55 38.16
N LEU A 8 -9.62 9.27 37.78
CA LEU A 8 -8.70 8.66 36.81
C LEU A 8 -8.96 9.27 35.44
N PHE A 9 -8.08 10.14 34.98
CA PHE A 9 -7.98 10.50 33.58
C PHE A 9 -7.38 9.31 32.80
N ILE A 10 -8.25 8.49 32.22
CA ILE A 10 -7.86 7.53 31.19
C ILE A 10 -7.66 8.38 29.94
N VAL A 11 -6.40 8.59 29.55
CA VAL A 11 -6.07 9.11 28.23
C VAL A 11 -6.45 8.03 27.22
N GLY A 12 -7.69 8.08 26.76
CA GLY A 12 -8.17 7.27 25.65
C GLY A 12 -7.45 7.70 24.39
N CYS A 13 -6.57 6.84 23.90
CA CYS A 13 -6.00 6.99 22.58
C CYS A 13 -7.12 6.75 21.57
N ASP A 14 -7.73 7.84 21.07
CA ASP A 14 -8.82 7.80 20.09
C ASP A 14 -8.36 7.21 18.77
N VAL A 15 -8.40 5.89 18.68
CA VAL A 15 -8.25 5.15 17.41
C VAL A 15 -9.36 5.51 16.41
N GLU A 16 -10.49 6.02 16.88
CA GLU A 16 -11.60 6.48 16.04
C GLU A 16 -11.29 7.79 15.30
N SER A 17 -10.55 8.71 15.90
CA SER A 17 -10.22 9.99 15.26
C SER A 17 -9.32 9.82 14.03
N ALA A 18 -8.33 8.92 14.11
CA ALA A 18 -7.45 8.59 12.97
C ALA A 18 -8.23 7.93 11.82
N SER A 19 -9.17 7.04 12.14
CA SER A 19 -10.05 6.39 11.16
C SER A 19 -11.02 7.37 10.49
N TYR A 20 -11.51 8.39 11.23
CA TYR A 20 -12.42 9.41 10.72
C TYR A 20 -11.73 10.36 9.72
N HIS A 21 -10.52 10.79 10.00
CA HIS A 21 -9.74 11.66 9.10
C HIS A 21 -9.35 10.95 7.80
N ILE A 22 -8.99 9.67 7.86
CA ILE A 22 -8.66 8.87 6.67
C ILE A 22 -9.91 8.69 5.78
N LYS A 23 -11.07 8.35 6.36
CA LYS A 23 -12.32 8.16 5.59
C LYS A 23 -12.81 9.46 4.94
N ARG A 24 -12.62 10.61 5.56
CA ARG A 24 -13.05 11.92 5.02
C ARG A 24 -12.19 12.34 3.82
N PHE A 25 -10.91 12.02 3.84
CA PHE A 25 -9.97 12.43 2.80
C PHE A 25 -10.27 11.80 1.42
N TRP A 26 -10.69 10.52 1.40
CA TRP A 26 -10.96 9.78 0.17
C TRP A 26 -12.43 9.91 -0.33
N ARG A 27 -13.30 10.59 0.40
CA ARG A 27 -14.70 10.87 -0.01
C ARG A 27 -14.83 12.07 -0.93
N LEU A 28 -13.76 12.79 -1.20
CA LEU A 28 -13.81 13.92 -2.14
C LEU A 28 -14.04 13.40 -3.56
N PRO A 29 -14.95 14.05 -4.34
CA PRO A 29 -15.23 13.68 -5.74
C PRO A 29 -14.03 13.89 -6.66
N VAL A 30 -12.98 14.56 -6.18
CA VAL A 30 -11.73 14.82 -6.91
C VAL A 30 -10.72 13.74 -6.60
N SER A 31 -10.11 13.13 -7.63
CA SER A 31 -8.99 12.22 -7.46
C SER A 31 -7.89 12.89 -6.63
N PRO A 32 -7.31 12.20 -5.62
CA PRO A 32 -6.28 12.79 -4.78
C PRO A 32 -5.09 13.24 -5.63
N SER A 33 -4.50 14.37 -5.25
CA SER A 33 -3.30 14.86 -5.91
C SER A 33 -2.15 13.87 -5.76
N ARG A 34 -1.18 13.93 -6.67
CA ARG A 34 0.01 13.08 -6.58
C ARG A 34 0.74 13.21 -5.24
N ALA A 35 0.87 14.44 -4.73
CA ALA A 35 1.54 14.69 -3.45
C ALA A 35 0.88 13.94 -2.29
N VAL A 36 -0.43 13.90 -2.27
CA VAL A 36 -1.21 13.18 -1.27
C VAL A 36 -0.99 11.67 -1.37
N ILE A 37 -0.97 11.12 -2.59
CA ILE A 37 -0.68 9.70 -2.80
C ILE A 37 0.75 9.38 -2.35
N GLU A 38 1.71 10.25 -2.59
CA GLU A 38 3.10 10.07 -2.15
C GLU A 38 3.25 10.07 -0.64
N GLN A 39 2.52 10.93 0.09
CA GLN A 39 2.45 10.89 1.55
C GLN A 39 1.87 9.56 2.06
N GLU A 40 0.84 9.07 1.40
CA GLU A 40 0.24 7.78 1.75
C GLU A 40 1.20 6.61 1.46
N VAL A 41 1.96 6.66 0.37
CA VAL A 41 3.03 5.68 0.08
C VAL A 41 4.07 5.67 1.20
N SER A 42 4.53 6.84 1.67
CA SER A 42 5.47 6.96 2.79
C SER A 42 4.92 6.32 4.07
N ARG A 43 3.67 6.65 4.41
CA ARG A 43 2.97 6.10 5.58
C ARG A 43 2.83 4.57 5.52
N VAL A 44 2.41 4.04 4.38
CA VAL A 44 2.23 2.59 4.16
C VAL A 44 3.57 1.87 4.17
N ALA A 45 4.59 2.42 3.51
CA ALA A 45 5.94 1.85 3.50
C ALA A 45 6.49 1.69 4.93
N LYS A 46 6.38 2.75 5.75
CA LYS A 46 6.78 2.72 7.17
C LYS A 46 6.02 1.65 7.95
N LYS A 47 4.69 1.61 7.80
CA LYS A 47 3.82 0.63 8.50
C LYS A 47 4.21 -0.82 8.17
N HIS A 48 4.53 -1.10 6.92
CA HIS A 48 4.85 -2.44 6.43
C HIS A 48 6.37 -2.71 6.35
N ARG A 49 7.22 -1.84 6.96
CA ARG A 49 8.68 -2.02 6.99
C ARG A 49 9.32 -2.23 5.60
N LEU A 50 8.74 -1.58 4.59
CA LEU A 50 9.31 -1.52 3.25
C LEU A 50 10.08 -0.21 3.06
N SER A 51 11.08 -0.21 2.18
CA SER A 51 11.68 1.03 1.72
C SER A 51 10.64 1.89 1.00
N GLU A 52 10.55 3.16 1.36
CA GLU A 52 9.66 4.11 0.68
C GLU A 52 9.99 4.20 -0.82
N SER A 53 11.28 4.25 -1.17
CA SER A 53 11.72 4.30 -2.56
C SER A 53 11.28 3.05 -3.34
N LEU A 54 11.27 1.86 -2.70
CA LEU A 54 10.80 0.62 -3.32
C LEU A 54 9.29 0.67 -3.59
N LEU A 55 8.48 1.01 -2.57
CA LEU A 55 7.01 1.06 -2.73
C LEU A 55 6.58 2.15 -3.70
N ARG A 56 7.22 3.33 -3.66
CA ARG A 56 7.01 4.42 -4.62
C ARG A 56 7.30 3.99 -6.05
N SER A 57 8.41 3.27 -6.25
CA SER A 57 8.81 2.77 -7.58
C SER A 57 7.88 1.70 -8.10
N LEU A 58 7.38 0.82 -7.22
CA LEU A 58 6.33 -0.13 -7.54
C LEU A 58 5.09 0.61 -8.08
N VAL A 59 4.56 1.59 -7.33
CA VAL A 59 3.39 2.39 -7.73
C VAL A 59 3.64 3.13 -9.07
N GLN A 60 4.84 3.67 -9.26
CA GLN A 60 5.21 4.34 -10.52
C GLN A 60 5.15 3.37 -11.70
N VAL A 61 5.65 2.15 -11.54
CA VAL A 61 5.66 1.15 -12.64
C VAL A 61 4.26 0.58 -12.89
N GLU A 62 3.48 0.32 -11.82
CA GLU A 62 2.17 -0.33 -11.92
C GLU A 62 1.08 0.58 -12.48
N SER A 63 1.02 1.82 -12.01
CA SER A 63 -0.11 2.70 -12.33
C SER A 63 0.28 4.11 -12.75
N SER A 64 1.56 4.49 -12.63
CA SER A 64 2.00 5.89 -12.72
C SER A 64 1.18 6.79 -11.77
N PHE A 65 0.90 6.30 -10.54
CA PHE A 65 0.10 6.96 -9.51
C PHE A 65 -1.38 7.17 -9.88
N ARG A 66 -1.93 6.45 -10.84
CA ARG A 66 -3.34 6.54 -11.20
C ARG A 66 -4.18 5.66 -10.27
N VAL A 67 -4.98 6.28 -9.40
CA VAL A 67 -5.80 5.58 -8.38
C VAL A 67 -6.85 4.66 -8.97
N LYS A 68 -7.36 4.96 -10.16
CA LYS A 68 -8.37 4.16 -10.87
C LYS A 68 -7.79 3.37 -12.05
N ALA A 69 -6.48 3.07 -12.00
CA ALA A 69 -5.86 2.26 -13.03
C ALA A 69 -6.50 0.86 -13.09
N LEU A 70 -6.83 0.43 -14.30
CA LEU A 70 -7.36 -0.90 -14.60
C LEU A 70 -6.56 -1.50 -15.74
N SER A 71 -5.97 -2.66 -15.53
CA SER A 71 -5.27 -3.38 -16.60
C SER A 71 -6.23 -4.21 -17.46
N LYS A 72 -5.78 -4.61 -18.65
CA LYS A 72 -6.55 -5.54 -19.52
C LYS A 72 -6.87 -6.88 -18.84
N LYS A 73 -6.07 -7.30 -17.87
CA LYS A 73 -6.26 -8.53 -17.08
C LYS A 73 -7.10 -8.31 -15.83
N GLY A 74 -7.59 -7.09 -15.56
CA GLY A 74 -8.42 -6.77 -14.40
C GLY A 74 -7.65 -6.38 -13.12
N ALA A 75 -6.34 -6.17 -13.18
CA ALA A 75 -5.58 -5.62 -12.04
C ALA A 75 -6.03 -4.19 -11.73
N ARG A 76 -6.11 -3.83 -10.45
CA ARG A 76 -6.79 -2.60 -9.99
C ARG A 76 -5.88 -1.72 -9.15
N GLY A 77 -6.04 -0.41 -9.33
CA GLY A 77 -5.54 0.63 -8.45
C GLY A 77 -4.03 0.91 -8.55
N LEU A 78 -3.51 1.57 -7.53
CA LEU A 78 -2.15 2.10 -7.50
C LEU A 78 -1.06 1.03 -7.64
N THR A 79 -1.25 -0.13 -7.02
CA THR A 79 -0.30 -1.26 -7.01
C THR A 79 -0.74 -2.41 -7.90
N GLN A 80 -1.79 -2.21 -8.72
CA GLN A 80 -2.28 -3.19 -9.69
C GLN A 80 -2.53 -4.57 -9.09
N VAL A 81 -3.21 -4.62 -7.94
CA VAL A 81 -3.58 -5.88 -7.31
C VAL A 81 -4.67 -6.58 -8.11
N MET A 82 -4.47 -7.87 -8.38
CA MET A 82 -5.49 -8.70 -9.01
C MET A 82 -6.63 -8.99 -8.02
N PRO A 83 -7.92 -8.96 -8.47
CA PRO A 83 -9.08 -9.18 -7.59
C PRO A 83 -9.02 -10.44 -6.73
N PHE A 84 -8.49 -11.54 -7.27
CA PHE A 84 -8.35 -12.79 -6.52
C PHE A 84 -7.31 -12.73 -5.38
N ASN A 85 -6.38 -11.76 -5.43
CA ASN A 85 -5.40 -11.52 -4.39
C ASN A 85 -5.92 -10.64 -3.24
N ALA A 86 -7.08 -9.97 -3.40
CA ALA A 86 -7.64 -9.11 -2.37
C ALA A 86 -7.83 -9.83 -1.02
N LYS A 87 -8.20 -11.11 -1.06
CA LYS A 87 -8.36 -11.96 0.13
C LYS A 87 -7.09 -12.13 0.94
N ARG A 88 -5.89 -12.05 0.34
CA ARG A 88 -4.60 -12.09 1.06
C ARG A 88 -4.46 -10.92 2.05
N CYS A 89 -5.16 -9.82 1.77
CA CYS A 89 -5.14 -8.59 2.56
C CYS A 89 -6.41 -8.42 3.42
N GLY A 90 -7.27 -9.44 3.50
CA GLY A 90 -8.56 -9.35 4.17
C GLY A 90 -9.57 -8.41 3.48
N LEU A 91 -9.42 -8.19 2.18
CA LEU A 91 -10.26 -7.27 1.40
C LEU A 91 -11.20 -8.02 0.45
N ARG A 92 -12.35 -7.40 0.17
CA ARG A 92 -13.17 -7.73 -1.00
C ARG A 92 -12.58 -7.10 -2.26
N PRO A 93 -12.82 -7.69 -3.45
CA PRO A 93 -12.29 -7.17 -4.72
C PRO A 93 -12.67 -5.72 -5.02
N ASP A 94 -13.88 -5.28 -4.61
CA ASP A 94 -14.36 -3.90 -4.82
C ASP A 94 -13.57 -2.87 -4.00
N GLN A 95 -13.04 -3.25 -2.84
CA GLN A 95 -12.23 -2.40 -1.97
C GLN A 95 -10.86 -2.06 -2.54
N LEU A 96 -10.39 -2.77 -3.57
CA LEU A 96 -9.16 -2.44 -4.28
C LEU A 96 -9.22 -1.10 -5.04
N TRP A 97 -10.40 -0.49 -5.15
CA TRP A 97 -10.56 0.86 -5.69
C TRP A 97 -10.31 1.97 -4.67
N ASP A 98 -10.20 1.63 -3.39
CA ASP A 98 -9.74 2.55 -2.34
C ASP A 98 -8.21 2.65 -2.40
N PRO A 99 -7.63 3.86 -2.58
CA PRO A 99 -6.20 4.02 -2.74
C PRO A 99 -5.37 3.56 -1.54
N SER A 100 -5.83 3.83 -0.32
CA SER A 100 -5.13 3.43 0.91
C SER A 100 -5.16 1.92 1.10
N LEU A 101 -6.31 1.29 0.89
CA LEU A 101 -6.46 -0.16 0.98
C LEU A 101 -5.66 -0.86 -0.11
N ASN A 102 -5.65 -0.32 -1.32
CA ASN A 102 -4.87 -0.84 -2.43
C ASN A 102 -3.36 -0.78 -2.17
N LEU A 103 -2.85 0.37 -1.70
CA LEU A 103 -1.44 0.53 -1.32
C LEU A 103 -1.03 -0.45 -0.21
N ALA A 104 -1.85 -0.54 0.84
CA ALA A 104 -1.60 -1.47 1.94
C ALA A 104 -1.59 -2.93 1.45
N CYS A 105 -2.52 -3.31 0.60
CA CYS A 105 -2.60 -4.66 0.04
C CYS A 105 -1.39 -4.98 -0.83
N GLY A 106 -0.98 -4.08 -1.72
CA GLY A 106 0.24 -4.26 -2.52
C GLY A 106 1.50 -4.39 -1.66
N ALA A 107 1.59 -3.60 -0.57
CA ALA A 107 2.70 -3.69 0.37
C ALA A 107 2.72 -5.03 1.12
N ILE A 108 1.57 -5.53 1.59
CA ILE A 108 1.42 -6.84 2.23
C ILE A 108 1.89 -7.95 1.29
N ILE A 109 1.37 -7.97 0.06
CA ILE A 109 1.73 -8.98 -0.94
C ILE A 109 3.23 -8.96 -1.22
N LEU A 110 3.81 -7.78 -1.44
CA LEU A 110 5.25 -7.66 -1.70
C LEU A 110 6.08 -8.14 -0.50
N GLN A 111 5.69 -7.78 0.73
CA GLN A 111 6.36 -8.20 1.95
C GLN A 111 6.32 -9.72 2.14
N GLU A 112 5.17 -10.35 1.92
CA GLU A 112 5.01 -11.80 1.96
C GLU A 112 5.92 -12.49 0.94
N GLU A 113 5.98 -11.96 -0.29
CA GLU A 113 6.85 -12.53 -1.32
C GLU A 113 8.34 -12.35 -0.97
N ILE A 114 8.75 -11.20 -0.41
CA ILE A 114 10.14 -11.00 0.07
C ILE A 114 10.48 -12.01 1.15
N ALA A 115 9.60 -12.21 2.13
CA ALA A 115 9.80 -13.20 3.21
C ALA A 115 9.90 -14.63 2.65
N ARG A 116 9.07 -14.98 1.66
CA ARG A 116 9.02 -16.31 1.06
C ARG A 116 10.24 -16.66 0.20
N VAL A 117 10.75 -15.70 -0.59
CA VAL A 117 11.83 -15.98 -1.56
C VAL A 117 13.21 -15.44 -1.15
N GLY A 118 13.30 -14.68 -0.05
CA GLY A 118 14.54 -14.15 0.51
C GLY A 118 15.24 -13.07 -0.34
N SER A 119 14.58 -12.52 -1.38
CA SER A 119 15.17 -11.57 -2.31
C SER A 119 14.15 -10.60 -2.85
N ILE A 120 14.42 -9.31 -2.76
CA ILE A 120 13.54 -8.26 -3.30
C ILE A 120 13.37 -8.43 -4.82
N GLU A 121 14.44 -8.72 -5.54
CA GLU A 121 14.37 -8.93 -7.00
C GLU A 121 13.45 -10.10 -7.35
N LYS A 122 13.63 -11.26 -6.70
CA LYS A 122 12.79 -12.43 -6.92
C LYS A 122 11.34 -12.16 -6.51
N ALA A 123 11.11 -11.47 -5.40
CA ALA A 123 9.77 -11.08 -4.95
C ALA A 123 9.06 -10.17 -5.96
N LEU A 124 9.74 -9.20 -6.55
CA LEU A 124 9.20 -8.36 -7.61
C LEU A 124 8.84 -9.16 -8.86
N ARG A 125 9.61 -10.19 -9.21
CA ARG A 125 9.26 -11.10 -10.32
C ARG A 125 7.98 -11.85 -10.00
N VAL A 126 7.87 -12.43 -8.80
CA VAL A 126 6.65 -13.12 -8.36
C VAL A 126 5.45 -12.16 -8.33
N TYR A 127 5.64 -10.95 -7.84
CA TYR A 127 4.60 -9.92 -7.84
C TYR A 127 4.04 -9.67 -9.24
N ASN A 128 4.91 -9.57 -10.24
CA ASN A 128 4.53 -9.30 -11.63
C ASN A 128 3.95 -10.52 -12.37
N CYS A 129 4.53 -11.70 -12.22
CA CYS A 129 4.22 -12.85 -13.07
C CYS A 129 3.95 -14.17 -12.31
N GLY A 130 3.92 -14.14 -10.97
CA GLY A 130 3.62 -15.31 -10.14
C GLY A 130 4.79 -16.28 -9.93
N ARG A 131 5.94 -16.10 -10.60
CA ARG A 131 7.10 -17.01 -10.56
C ARG A 131 8.41 -16.24 -10.50
N THR A 132 9.49 -16.92 -10.09
CA THR A 132 10.83 -16.31 -9.96
C THR A 132 11.64 -16.32 -11.25
N ASP A 133 11.25 -17.09 -12.25
CA ASP A 133 11.95 -17.28 -13.54
C ASP A 133 11.48 -16.33 -14.66
N CYS A 134 10.43 -15.53 -14.41
CA CYS A 134 9.90 -14.52 -15.32
C CYS A 134 10.00 -13.10 -14.71
N GLY A 135 9.61 -12.06 -15.45
CA GLY A 135 9.50 -10.70 -14.92
C GLY A 135 10.84 -9.98 -14.60
N LYS A 136 11.99 -10.46 -15.11
CA LYS A 136 13.30 -9.83 -14.85
C LYS A 136 13.36 -8.36 -15.28
N GLY A 137 12.83 -8.03 -16.45
CA GLY A 137 12.80 -6.64 -16.93
C GLY A 137 11.94 -5.73 -16.04
N TYR A 138 10.82 -6.25 -15.54
CA TYR A 138 9.97 -5.54 -14.58
C TYR A 138 10.71 -5.28 -13.26
N ALA A 139 11.30 -6.32 -12.67
CA ALA A 139 12.06 -6.20 -11.41
C ALA A 139 13.19 -5.19 -11.54
N ASN A 140 13.97 -5.26 -12.62
CA ASN A 140 15.05 -4.31 -12.91
C ASN A 140 14.54 -2.87 -12.99
N LYS A 141 13.41 -2.62 -13.69
CA LYS A 141 12.80 -1.29 -13.81
C LYS A 141 12.43 -0.72 -12.44
N VAL A 142 11.77 -1.50 -11.58
CA VAL A 142 11.40 -1.06 -10.23
C VAL A 142 12.64 -0.74 -9.41
N LEU A 143 13.65 -1.62 -9.43
CA LEU A 143 14.89 -1.44 -8.64
C LEU A 143 15.73 -0.25 -9.11
N GLN A 144 15.83 0.00 -10.41
CA GLN A 144 16.52 1.17 -10.95
C GLN A 144 15.85 2.47 -10.48
N LEU A 145 14.50 2.56 -10.56
CA LEU A 145 13.77 3.71 -10.08
C LEU A 145 13.94 3.92 -8.57
N ALA A 146 14.02 2.83 -7.80
CA ALA A 146 14.21 2.91 -6.36
C ALA A 146 15.61 3.42 -5.96
N LYS A 147 16.64 3.16 -6.78
CA LYS A 147 18.01 3.66 -6.57
C LYS A 147 18.15 5.15 -6.92
N ASN A 148 17.48 5.61 -7.97
CA ASN A 148 17.64 6.98 -8.50
C ASN A 148 16.92 8.07 -7.66
N LYS A 149 16.23 7.71 -6.59
CA LYS A 149 15.50 8.64 -5.70
C LYS A 149 16.02 8.66 -4.26
N ARG A 150 17.32 8.43 -4.10
CA ARG A 150 18.02 8.70 -2.83
C ARG A 150 18.44 10.16 -2.75
#